data_6e389842e5334dcb33c2274b78c29e7e
#
_entry.id   6e389842e5334dcb33c2274b78c29e7e
#
_cell.length_a   1.000
_cell.length_b   1.000
_cell.length_c   1.000
_cell.angle_alpha   90.00
_cell.angle_beta   90.00
_cell.angle_gamma   90.00
#
_symmetry.space_group_name_H-M   'P 1'
#
loop_
_entity.id
_entity.type
_entity.pdbx_description
1 polymer ?
#
loop_
_entity_poly.entity_id
_entity_poly.type
_entity_poly.pdbx_seq_one_letter_code
_entity_poly.pdbx_strand_id
1 'polypeptide(L)'
;MKKLGFGMMRLPVISGPTDFDFEELNKMVDAFLDAGYTYFDTSFVYHDGKSEEATRKALIERHPRDSFTVATKFPTFMLIPEDKIEETFQSQLDNLGVEYIDYYLLHNIQTEYYDGFDGKGGIIKDTHLFEHAKNWKAEGRIRHLGISFHSSAKLLDRVLTEHPEIEFVQIALNPSDWDSELVQAELCYDVIRKHGRKVIIMEAVKGGGLAKLPKEAEAVLKAVHHDWSIASWSVRFSLEKEDVIAVLSGMSTLEQVLDNTKTANEAEPLNDEEKAALAEAMRIYRESAPIKQSEIDKYKGLMYHGVPVTTILQAYSICQIQPDPGFSDDNNYMKNAFAEAEFTDFRKGLSKETVVAPDGTDITGLVEKAVNWLAEHSF
;
A
#
# COMPACT_ATOMS: atom_id res chain seq x y z
N MET A 1 -15.72 12.04 10.39
CA MET A 1 -15.81 11.37 9.07
C MET A 1 -15.68 9.86 9.32
N LYS A 2 -16.50 9.05 8.69
CA LYS A 2 -16.35 7.59 8.75
C LYS A 2 -15.07 7.20 7.98
N LYS A 3 -14.25 6.33 8.57
CA LYS A 3 -12.87 6.10 8.09
C LYS A 3 -12.73 5.03 6.98
N LEU A 4 -13.77 4.28 6.58
CA LEU A 4 -13.63 3.31 5.47
C LEU A 4 -13.58 4.04 4.12
N GLY A 5 -12.67 3.62 3.23
CA GLY A 5 -12.52 4.11 1.88
C GLY A 5 -12.67 2.99 0.84
N PHE A 6 -13.28 3.29 -0.30
CA PHE A 6 -13.44 2.37 -1.42
C PHE A 6 -12.22 2.44 -2.34
N GLY A 7 -11.38 1.40 -2.33
CA GLY A 7 -10.24 1.28 -3.26
C GLY A 7 -10.69 0.73 -4.62
N MET A 8 -10.47 1.50 -5.68
CA MET A 8 -10.88 1.16 -7.06
C MET A 8 -9.84 0.33 -7.84
N MET A 9 -8.85 -0.22 -7.15
CA MET A 9 -7.80 -1.05 -7.77
C MET A 9 -8.26 -2.48 -8.11
N ARG A 10 -9.34 -2.96 -7.49
CA ARG A 10 -9.83 -4.34 -7.61
C ARG A 10 -11.31 -4.37 -8.01
N LEU A 11 -11.68 -3.56 -9.01
CA LEU A 11 -13.05 -3.49 -9.49
C LEU A 11 -13.52 -4.84 -10.07
N PRO A 12 -14.83 -5.14 -9.99
CA PRO A 12 -15.37 -6.35 -10.59
C PRO A 12 -15.23 -6.31 -12.12
N VAL A 13 -14.75 -7.40 -12.70
CA VAL A 13 -14.54 -7.56 -14.14
C VAL A 13 -15.19 -8.85 -14.64
N ILE A 14 -15.67 -8.83 -15.89
CA ILE A 14 -16.26 -9.99 -16.58
C ILE A 14 -15.14 -10.80 -17.22
N SER A 15 -14.25 -10.12 -17.97
CA SER A 15 -13.12 -10.74 -18.65
C SER A 15 -11.98 -9.75 -18.82
N GLY A 16 -10.77 -10.12 -18.38
CA GLY A 16 -9.60 -9.23 -18.47
C GLY A 16 -9.73 -8.00 -17.55
N PRO A 17 -8.69 -7.15 -17.50
CA PRO A 17 -8.58 -6.09 -16.50
C PRO A 17 -9.44 -4.84 -16.75
N THR A 18 -10.00 -4.68 -17.96
CA THR A 18 -10.74 -3.46 -18.37
C THR A 18 -12.20 -3.71 -18.76
N ASP A 19 -12.65 -4.97 -18.74
CA ASP A 19 -14.04 -5.33 -19.03
C ASP A 19 -14.85 -5.35 -17.74
N PHE A 20 -15.23 -4.17 -17.26
CA PHE A 20 -15.86 -3.99 -15.95
C PHE A 20 -17.30 -4.53 -15.92
N ASP A 21 -17.64 -5.24 -14.86
CA ASP A 21 -19.03 -5.53 -14.50
C ASP A 21 -19.68 -4.30 -13.85
N PHE A 22 -20.20 -3.41 -14.70
CA PHE A 22 -20.87 -2.21 -14.21
C PHE A 22 -22.17 -2.47 -13.46
N GLU A 23 -22.82 -3.63 -13.67
CA GLU A 23 -24.02 -3.98 -12.90
C GLU A 23 -23.65 -4.23 -11.44
N GLU A 24 -22.60 -5.01 -11.21
CA GLU A 24 -22.09 -5.27 -9.86
C GLU A 24 -21.44 -4.03 -9.27
N LEU A 25 -20.58 -3.32 -10.02
CA LEU A 25 -19.89 -2.13 -9.55
C LEU A 25 -20.85 -1.03 -9.10
N ASN A 26 -21.93 -0.80 -9.84
CA ASN A 26 -22.94 0.19 -9.46
C ASN A 26 -23.63 -0.17 -8.16
N LYS A 27 -23.99 -1.46 -7.95
CA LYS A 27 -24.56 -1.93 -6.66
C LYS A 27 -23.59 -1.72 -5.51
N MET A 28 -22.30 -1.97 -5.73
CA MET A 28 -21.25 -1.78 -4.73
C MET A 28 -21.09 -0.31 -4.34
N VAL A 29 -21.05 0.60 -5.32
CA VAL A 29 -20.93 2.04 -5.09
C VAL A 29 -22.16 2.56 -4.33
N ASP A 30 -23.36 2.17 -4.76
CA ASP A 30 -24.61 2.58 -4.13
C ASP A 30 -24.65 2.09 -2.66
N ALA A 31 -24.37 0.82 -2.40
CA ALA A 31 -24.35 0.26 -1.05
C ALA A 31 -23.31 0.94 -0.14
N PHE A 32 -22.15 1.33 -0.68
CA PHE A 32 -21.13 2.03 0.08
C PHE A 32 -21.57 3.44 0.49
N LEU A 33 -22.16 4.19 -0.44
CA LEU A 33 -22.72 5.51 -0.17
C LEU A 33 -23.93 5.44 0.79
N ASP A 34 -24.83 4.47 0.61
CA ASP A 34 -25.99 4.26 1.48
C ASP A 34 -25.57 3.92 2.92
N ALA A 35 -24.45 3.23 3.10
CA ALA A 35 -23.83 3.00 4.41
C ALA A 35 -23.19 4.26 5.03
N GLY A 36 -23.15 5.39 4.28
CA GLY A 36 -22.68 6.69 4.71
C GLY A 36 -21.16 6.86 4.61
N TYR A 37 -20.47 6.08 3.77
CA TYR A 37 -19.07 6.24 3.44
C TYR A 37 -18.91 6.98 2.12
N THR A 38 -17.93 7.88 2.03
CA THR A 38 -17.86 8.84 0.92
C THR A 38 -16.50 8.93 0.24
N TYR A 39 -15.47 8.22 0.73
CA TYR A 39 -14.11 8.30 0.19
C TYR A 39 -13.87 7.21 -0.85
N PHE A 40 -13.55 7.60 -2.10
CA PHE A 40 -13.22 6.72 -3.21
C PHE A 40 -11.80 7.00 -3.70
N ASP A 41 -10.99 5.93 -3.85
CA ASP A 41 -9.57 6.01 -4.22
C ASP A 41 -9.29 5.28 -5.52
N THR A 42 -8.90 6.00 -6.56
CA THR A 42 -8.44 5.45 -7.83
C THR A 42 -7.00 5.85 -8.14
N SER A 43 -6.53 5.54 -9.34
CA SER A 43 -5.23 5.96 -9.86
C SER A 43 -5.24 5.92 -11.39
N PHE A 44 -4.42 6.77 -12.00
CA PHE A 44 -4.18 6.83 -13.44
C PHE A 44 -3.85 5.47 -14.06
N VAL A 45 -3.13 4.61 -13.32
CA VAL A 45 -2.62 3.33 -13.85
C VAL A 45 -3.48 2.12 -13.51
N TYR A 46 -4.48 2.24 -12.64
CA TYR A 46 -5.29 1.07 -12.26
C TYR A 46 -6.11 0.55 -13.45
N HIS A 47 -6.23 -0.77 -13.55
CA HIS A 47 -6.96 -1.43 -14.63
C HIS A 47 -6.49 -0.97 -16.02
N ASP A 48 -5.17 -1.05 -16.26
CA ASP A 48 -4.54 -0.62 -17.53
C ASP A 48 -4.94 0.81 -17.94
N GLY A 49 -5.05 1.71 -16.95
CA GLY A 49 -5.42 3.12 -17.14
C GLY A 49 -6.91 3.37 -17.32
N LYS A 50 -7.79 2.41 -17.03
CA LYS A 50 -9.25 2.54 -17.21
C LYS A 50 -10.04 2.76 -15.94
N SER A 51 -9.40 2.72 -14.76
CA SER A 51 -10.08 2.86 -13.49
C SER A 51 -10.69 4.25 -13.26
N GLU A 52 -10.06 5.33 -13.73
CA GLU A 52 -10.63 6.69 -13.66
C GLU A 52 -11.92 6.80 -14.48
N GLU A 53 -11.94 6.28 -15.71
CA GLU A 53 -13.16 6.23 -16.55
C GLU A 53 -14.26 5.34 -15.92
N ALA A 54 -13.87 4.21 -15.30
CA ALA A 54 -14.83 3.36 -14.61
C ALA A 54 -15.41 4.05 -13.36
N THR A 55 -14.57 4.76 -12.61
CA THR A 55 -14.99 5.60 -11.47
C THR A 55 -15.96 6.71 -11.94
N ARG A 56 -15.68 7.37 -13.05
CA ARG A 56 -16.58 8.34 -13.65
C ARG A 56 -17.96 7.74 -13.90
N LYS A 57 -18.03 6.60 -14.58
CA LYS A 57 -19.31 5.96 -14.96
C LYS A 57 -20.09 5.44 -13.76
N ALA A 58 -19.40 4.81 -12.79
CA ALA A 58 -20.06 4.16 -11.66
C ALA A 58 -20.41 5.12 -10.52
N LEU A 59 -19.65 6.20 -10.36
CA LEU A 59 -19.80 7.15 -9.24
C LEU A 59 -20.22 8.53 -9.73
N ILE A 60 -19.36 9.22 -10.52
CA ILE A 60 -19.46 10.65 -10.74
C ILE A 60 -20.66 11.03 -11.60
N GLU A 61 -20.99 10.23 -12.63
CA GLU A 61 -22.17 10.45 -13.50
C GLU A 61 -23.50 10.06 -12.83
N ARG A 62 -23.46 9.32 -11.69
CA ARG A 62 -24.65 8.76 -11.05
C ARG A 62 -25.03 9.45 -9.74
N HIS A 63 -24.08 10.13 -9.08
CA HIS A 63 -24.29 10.70 -7.75
C HIS A 63 -23.94 12.20 -7.72
N PRO A 64 -24.60 13.00 -6.88
CA PRO A 64 -24.25 14.42 -6.70
C PRO A 64 -22.78 14.58 -6.30
N ARG A 65 -22.06 15.53 -6.94
CA ARG A 65 -20.61 15.72 -6.73
C ARG A 65 -20.23 16.02 -5.27
N ASP A 66 -21.11 16.60 -4.50
CA ASP A 66 -20.92 16.94 -3.08
C ASP A 66 -21.24 15.79 -2.12
N SER A 67 -21.76 14.66 -2.61
CA SER A 67 -22.06 13.48 -1.80
C SER A 67 -20.87 12.54 -1.57
N PHE A 68 -19.75 12.74 -2.28
CA PHE A 68 -18.55 11.91 -2.17
C PHE A 68 -17.26 12.74 -2.32
N THR A 69 -16.15 12.13 -1.96
CA THR A 69 -14.80 12.61 -2.24
C THR A 69 -14.07 11.60 -3.12
N VAL A 70 -13.31 12.09 -4.11
CA VAL A 70 -12.52 11.26 -5.01
C VAL A 70 -11.04 11.58 -4.88
N ALA A 71 -10.24 10.51 -4.83
CA ALA A 71 -8.79 10.56 -4.86
C ALA A 71 -8.25 9.90 -6.13
N THR A 72 -7.25 10.52 -6.76
CA THR A 72 -6.41 9.88 -7.77
C THR A 72 -4.94 10.28 -7.62
N LYS A 73 -4.06 9.67 -8.43
CA LYS A 73 -2.62 9.75 -8.18
C LYS A 73 -1.86 10.02 -9.49
N PHE A 74 -0.88 10.95 -9.42
CA PHE A 74 0.06 11.20 -10.52
C PHE A 74 1.08 10.04 -10.61
N PRO A 75 1.26 9.40 -11.77
CA PRO A 75 2.06 8.19 -11.91
C PRO A 75 3.56 8.48 -12.04
N THR A 76 4.27 8.75 -10.93
CA THR A 76 5.69 9.13 -10.92
C THR A 76 6.61 8.10 -11.60
N PHE A 77 6.28 6.80 -11.47
CA PHE A 77 7.06 5.70 -12.03
C PHE A 77 6.92 5.53 -13.56
N MET A 78 5.99 6.23 -14.19
CA MET A 78 5.93 6.31 -15.66
C MET A 78 6.98 7.25 -16.26
N LEU A 79 7.78 7.91 -15.42
CA LEU A 79 8.88 8.79 -15.79
C LEU A 79 8.45 9.88 -16.79
N ILE A 80 7.30 10.49 -16.54
CA ILE A 80 6.70 11.50 -17.39
C ILE A 80 7.59 12.74 -17.44
N PRO A 81 8.04 13.21 -18.61
CA PRO A 81 8.87 14.40 -18.70
C PRO A 81 8.09 15.67 -18.32
N GLU A 82 8.81 16.70 -17.86
CA GLU A 82 8.22 17.91 -17.31
C GLU A 82 7.22 18.60 -18.24
N ASP A 83 7.51 18.65 -19.54
CA ASP A 83 6.62 19.25 -20.56
C ASP A 83 5.30 18.47 -20.80
N LYS A 84 5.15 17.27 -20.20
CA LYS A 84 3.95 16.42 -20.26
C LYS A 84 3.18 16.32 -18.94
N ILE A 85 3.69 16.89 -17.87
CA ILE A 85 3.06 16.82 -16.55
C ILE A 85 1.66 17.44 -16.55
N GLU A 86 1.52 18.64 -17.11
CA GLU A 86 0.22 19.34 -17.18
C GLU A 86 -0.79 18.60 -18.06
N GLU A 87 -0.35 18.08 -19.20
CA GLU A 87 -1.21 17.26 -20.08
C GLU A 87 -1.69 15.99 -19.38
N THR A 88 -0.81 15.33 -18.61
CA THR A 88 -1.17 14.14 -17.85
C THR A 88 -2.17 14.45 -16.75
N PHE A 89 -1.95 15.51 -15.97
CA PHE A 89 -2.89 15.94 -14.95
C PHE A 89 -4.26 16.31 -15.53
N GLN A 90 -4.28 17.06 -16.64
CA GLN A 90 -5.54 17.41 -17.32
C GLN A 90 -6.28 16.17 -17.79
N SER A 91 -5.57 15.17 -18.34
CA SER A 91 -6.20 13.91 -18.76
C SER A 91 -6.88 13.16 -17.60
N GLN A 92 -6.37 13.26 -16.38
CA GLN A 92 -7.00 12.66 -15.19
C GLN A 92 -8.32 13.36 -14.83
N LEU A 93 -8.36 14.70 -14.91
CA LEU A 93 -9.60 15.43 -14.73
C LEU A 93 -10.64 15.05 -15.81
N ASP A 94 -10.19 14.90 -17.06
CA ASP A 94 -11.05 14.53 -18.20
C ASP A 94 -11.55 13.08 -18.07
N ASN A 95 -10.69 12.14 -17.67
CA ASN A 95 -11.05 10.74 -17.43
C ASN A 95 -12.10 10.62 -16.32
N LEU A 96 -11.91 11.33 -15.22
CA LEU A 96 -12.86 11.39 -14.12
C LEU A 96 -14.10 12.20 -14.45
N GLY A 97 -14.03 13.15 -15.41
CA GLY A 97 -15.13 14.06 -15.74
C GLY A 97 -15.42 15.08 -14.64
N VAL A 98 -14.39 15.62 -14.00
CA VAL A 98 -14.51 16.57 -12.89
C VAL A 98 -13.67 17.82 -13.12
N GLU A 99 -14.09 18.95 -12.52
CA GLU A 99 -13.34 20.20 -12.53
C GLU A 99 -12.23 20.24 -11.47
N TYR A 100 -12.36 19.45 -10.39
CA TYR A 100 -11.39 19.36 -9.31
C TYR A 100 -11.39 17.95 -8.68
N ILE A 101 -10.24 17.59 -8.11
CA ILE A 101 -10.02 16.35 -7.35
C ILE A 101 -9.92 16.69 -5.86
N ASP A 102 -10.60 15.93 -4.99
CA ASP A 102 -10.59 16.21 -3.54
C ASP A 102 -9.24 15.86 -2.91
N TYR A 103 -8.70 14.68 -3.20
CA TYR A 103 -7.43 14.20 -2.66
C TYR A 103 -6.51 13.80 -3.81
N TYR A 104 -5.41 14.50 -3.97
CA TYR A 104 -4.46 14.23 -5.04
C TYR A 104 -3.11 13.79 -4.47
N LEU A 105 -2.61 12.67 -4.99
CA LEU A 105 -1.37 12.08 -4.51
C LEU A 105 -0.29 12.08 -5.60
N LEU A 106 0.95 12.36 -5.21
CA LEU A 106 2.09 11.95 -6.03
C LEU A 106 2.33 10.46 -5.74
N HIS A 107 2.16 9.60 -6.77
CA HIS A 107 2.09 8.16 -6.62
C HIS A 107 3.47 7.54 -6.44
N ASN A 108 3.60 6.70 -5.41
CA ASN A 108 4.75 5.86 -5.24
C ASN A 108 6.06 6.64 -5.00
N ILE A 109 6.05 7.51 -3.96
CA ILE A 109 7.28 8.15 -3.51
C ILE A 109 8.17 7.08 -2.88
N GLN A 110 9.29 6.83 -3.51
CA GLN A 110 10.31 5.86 -3.08
C GLN A 110 11.69 6.30 -3.57
N THR A 111 12.73 5.66 -3.06
CA THR A 111 14.13 6.05 -3.27
C THR A 111 14.48 6.25 -4.74
N GLU A 112 14.07 5.30 -5.61
CA GLU A 112 14.35 5.35 -7.05
C GLU A 112 13.83 6.65 -7.71
N TYR A 113 12.60 7.06 -7.37
CA TYR A 113 11.96 8.22 -8.03
C TYR A 113 12.27 9.54 -7.35
N TYR A 114 12.65 9.51 -6.07
CA TYR A 114 12.96 10.71 -5.30
C TYR A 114 14.45 11.08 -5.34
N ASP A 115 15.35 10.10 -5.11
CA ASP A 115 16.81 10.31 -5.05
C ASP A 115 17.56 9.77 -6.27
N GLY A 116 16.94 8.87 -7.04
CA GLY A 116 17.65 8.06 -8.04
C GLY A 116 18.55 6.99 -7.40
N PHE A 117 19.01 6.04 -8.20
CA PHE A 117 19.95 5.00 -7.73
C PHE A 117 21.37 5.51 -7.51
N ASP A 118 21.69 6.71 -7.96
CA ASP A 118 22.99 7.35 -7.77
C ASP A 118 23.00 8.40 -6.64
N GLY A 119 21.85 8.60 -5.97
CA GLY A 119 21.68 9.55 -4.87
C GLY A 119 21.72 11.03 -5.26
N LYS A 120 21.68 11.36 -6.57
CA LYS A 120 21.78 12.76 -7.06
C LYS A 120 20.44 13.41 -7.36
N GLY A 121 19.37 12.65 -7.34
CA GLY A 121 18.01 13.07 -7.61
C GLY A 121 17.31 12.09 -8.56
N GLY A 122 16.01 12.08 -8.50
CA GLY A 122 15.13 11.28 -9.34
C GLY A 122 14.11 12.14 -10.07
N ILE A 123 13.29 11.49 -10.88
CA ILE A 123 12.31 12.14 -11.76
C ILE A 123 11.44 13.17 -11.03
N ILE A 124 11.10 12.94 -9.76
CA ILE A 124 10.25 13.85 -8.98
C ILE A 124 10.91 15.23 -8.80
N LYS A 125 12.21 15.27 -8.51
CA LYS A 125 12.99 16.50 -8.36
C LYS A 125 13.32 17.11 -9.73
N ASP A 126 13.73 16.28 -10.68
CA ASP A 126 14.16 16.71 -12.01
C ASP A 126 13.02 17.38 -12.81
N THR A 127 11.78 17.01 -12.53
CA THR A 127 10.57 17.55 -13.20
C THR A 127 9.81 18.56 -12.34
N HIS A 128 10.35 19.01 -11.23
CA HIS A 128 9.70 19.97 -10.31
C HIS A 128 8.25 19.58 -9.94
N LEU A 129 7.98 18.27 -9.78
CA LEU A 129 6.62 17.75 -9.66
C LEU A 129 5.85 18.32 -8.45
N PHE A 130 6.52 18.59 -7.33
CA PHE A 130 5.89 19.24 -6.17
C PHE A 130 5.46 20.67 -6.45
N GLU A 131 6.20 21.42 -7.27
CA GLU A 131 5.84 22.77 -7.71
C GLU A 131 4.60 22.75 -8.58
N HIS A 132 4.51 21.80 -9.52
CA HIS A 132 3.29 21.59 -10.32
C HIS A 132 2.09 21.30 -9.42
N ALA A 133 2.22 20.37 -8.46
CA ALA A 133 1.14 20.01 -7.55
C ALA A 133 0.67 21.19 -6.66
N LYS A 134 1.60 22.03 -6.19
CA LYS A 134 1.27 23.27 -5.46
C LYS A 134 0.48 24.24 -6.32
N ASN A 135 0.86 24.38 -7.59
CA ASN A 135 0.14 25.26 -8.53
C ASN A 135 -1.29 24.76 -8.76
N TRP A 136 -1.51 23.48 -9.03
CA TRP A 136 -2.85 22.90 -9.16
C TRP A 136 -3.72 23.12 -7.93
N LYS A 137 -3.10 23.06 -6.73
CA LYS A 137 -3.80 23.37 -5.49
C LYS A 137 -4.14 24.85 -5.37
N ALA A 138 -3.23 25.75 -5.69
CA ALA A 138 -3.47 27.19 -5.68
C ALA A 138 -4.57 27.60 -6.70
N GLU A 139 -4.66 26.91 -7.82
CA GLU A 139 -5.71 27.07 -8.84
C GLU A 139 -7.07 26.47 -8.44
N GLY A 140 -7.12 25.70 -7.36
CA GLY A 140 -8.33 25.02 -6.88
C GLY A 140 -8.69 23.74 -7.65
N ARG A 141 -7.80 23.24 -8.52
CA ARG A 141 -7.98 22.00 -9.27
C ARG A 141 -7.74 20.75 -8.43
N ILE A 142 -7.00 20.86 -7.33
CA ILE A 142 -6.94 19.86 -6.25
C ILE A 142 -7.21 20.53 -4.92
N ARG A 143 -7.89 19.83 -3.99
CA ARG A 143 -8.21 20.36 -2.66
C ARG A 143 -7.16 20.02 -1.62
N HIS A 144 -6.72 18.76 -1.58
CA HIS A 144 -5.73 18.25 -0.65
C HIS A 144 -4.58 17.58 -1.40
N LEU A 145 -3.36 17.97 -1.08
CA LEU A 145 -2.14 17.39 -1.65
C LEU A 145 -1.52 16.37 -0.69
N GLY A 146 -1.27 15.19 -1.19
CA GLY A 146 -0.61 14.11 -0.47
C GLY A 146 0.36 13.31 -1.32
N ILE A 147 0.87 12.25 -0.74
CA ILE A 147 1.74 11.27 -1.40
C ILE A 147 1.29 9.85 -1.08
N SER A 148 1.53 8.89 -1.97
CA SER A 148 1.60 7.49 -1.59
C SER A 148 3.06 7.08 -1.44
N PHE A 149 3.36 6.29 -0.41
CA PHE A 149 4.71 6.06 0.05
C PHE A 149 4.98 4.57 0.26
N HIS A 150 6.10 4.09 -0.30
CA HIS A 150 6.50 2.69 -0.29
C HIS A 150 8.01 2.53 -0.03
N SER A 151 8.54 3.22 0.99
CA SER A 151 9.96 3.19 1.32
C SER A 151 10.18 3.31 2.83
N SER A 152 11.40 3.64 3.28
CA SER A 152 11.77 3.69 4.68
C SER A 152 11.21 4.92 5.41
N ALA A 153 11.01 4.78 6.72
CA ALA A 153 10.65 5.89 7.59
C ALA A 153 11.68 7.03 7.56
N LYS A 154 12.96 6.72 7.31
CA LYS A 154 14.04 7.70 7.15
C LYS A 154 13.83 8.59 5.92
N LEU A 155 13.49 7.99 4.78
CA LEU A 155 13.16 8.76 3.58
C LEU A 155 11.90 9.59 3.80
N LEU A 156 10.87 9.01 4.44
CA LEU A 156 9.63 9.72 4.73
C LEU A 156 9.84 10.97 5.60
N ASP A 157 10.63 10.86 6.67
CA ASP A 157 10.94 12.00 7.56
C ASP A 157 11.62 13.15 6.77
N ARG A 158 12.51 12.80 5.85
CA ARG A 158 13.16 13.77 4.97
C ARG A 158 12.19 14.38 3.97
N VAL A 159 11.38 13.58 3.28
CA VAL A 159 10.38 14.08 2.31
C VAL A 159 9.41 15.05 2.98
N LEU A 160 8.88 14.70 4.16
CA LEU A 160 7.96 15.57 4.89
C LEU A 160 8.63 16.84 5.46
N THR A 161 9.95 16.81 5.67
CA THR A 161 10.74 17.97 6.06
C THR A 161 10.98 18.92 4.87
N GLU A 162 11.32 18.35 3.69
CA GLU A 162 11.59 19.10 2.45
C GLU A 162 10.29 19.65 1.83
N HIS A 163 9.13 18.97 2.04
CA HIS A 163 7.84 19.28 1.44
C HIS A 163 6.74 19.49 2.51
N PRO A 164 6.78 20.62 3.25
CA PRO A 164 5.80 20.92 4.29
C PRO A 164 4.36 21.15 3.74
N GLU A 165 4.19 21.30 2.45
CA GLU A 165 2.89 21.39 1.76
C GLU A 165 2.11 20.07 1.72
N ILE A 166 2.74 18.92 1.94
CA ILE A 166 2.08 17.61 2.03
C ILE A 166 1.16 17.60 3.25
N GLU A 167 -0.13 17.30 3.05
CA GLU A 167 -1.16 17.29 4.09
C GLU A 167 -1.42 15.90 4.64
N PHE A 168 -1.25 14.87 3.81
CA PHE A 168 -1.49 13.48 4.18
C PHE A 168 -0.55 12.53 3.42
N VAL A 169 -0.37 11.35 3.99
CA VAL A 169 0.44 10.28 3.40
C VAL A 169 -0.36 8.98 3.37
N GLN A 170 -0.37 8.32 2.23
CA GLN A 170 -0.92 6.98 2.06
C GLN A 170 0.19 5.95 2.22
N ILE A 171 0.06 5.05 3.21
CA ILE A 171 1.05 4.01 3.54
C ILE A 171 0.40 2.63 3.63
N ALA A 172 1.17 1.58 3.34
CA ALA A 172 0.79 0.21 3.65
C ALA A 172 0.81 0.00 5.17
N LEU A 173 -0.34 -0.43 5.73
CA LEU A 173 -0.46 -0.69 7.16
C LEU A 173 -1.51 -1.77 7.41
N ASN A 174 -1.10 -2.87 8.02
CA ASN A 174 -1.93 -3.99 8.43
C ASN A 174 -1.25 -4.75 9.58
N PRO A 175 -1.91 -5.69 10.26
CA PRO A 175 -1.33 -6.38 11.41
C PRO A 175 -0.12 -7.27 11.08
N SER A 176 0.06 -7.69 9.82
CA SER A 176 1.25 -8.45 9.40
C SER A 176 2.49 -7.58 9.18
N ASP A 177 2.28 -6.34 8.74
CA ASP A 177 3.34 -5.42 8.36
C ASP A 177 3.65 -4.37 9.42
N TRP A 178 2.87 -4.31 10.50
CA TRP A 178 3.00 -3.30 11.55
C TRP A 178 4.41 -3.23 12.13
N ASP A 179 4.96 -4.37 12.53
CA ASP A 179 6.29 -4.54 13.10
C ASP A 179 7.36 -5.03 12.09
N SER A 180 7.07 -4.96 10.79
CA SER A 180 7.99 -5.39 9.74
C SER A 180 9.19 -4.45 9.61
N GLU A 181 10.40 -5.00 9.70
CA GLU A 181 11.64 -4.25 9.45
C GLU A 181 11.75 -3.75 7.99
N LEU A 182 11.07 -4.42 7.06
CA LEU A 182 11.06 -4.05 5.65
C LEU A 182 10.04 -2.95 5.34
N VAL A 183 8.78 -3.16 5.71
CA VAL A 183 7.67 -2.23 5.41
C VAL A 183 7.71 -1.01 6.33
N GLN A 184 8.16 -1.18 7.56
CA GLN A 184 8.29 -0.12 8.57
C GLN A 184 6.98 0.64 8.82
N ALA A 185 5.84 -0.09 8.82
CA ALA A 185 4.53 0.55 8.89
C ALA A 185 4.35 1.40 10.15
N GLU A 186 4.73 0.89 11.33
CA GLU A 186 4.70 1.63 12.60
C GLU A 186 5.59 2.86 12.56
N LEU A 187 6.83 2.71 12.09
CA LEU A 187 7.79 3.81 12.03
C LEU A 187 7.33 4.89 11.06
N CYS A 188 6.80 4.52 9.89
CA CYS A 188 6.23 5.49 8.94
C CYS A 188 5.01 6.20 9.53
N TYR A 189 4.12 5.47 10.20
CA TYR A 189 2.95 6.04 10.88
C TYR A 189 3.36 7.07 11.94
N ASP A 190 4.37 6.76 12.77
CA ASP A 190 4.89 7.67 13.78
C ASP A 190 5.55 8.92 13.17
N VAL A 191 6.29 8.76 12.08
CA VAL A 191 6.88 9.90 11.33
C VAL A 191 5.78 10.82 10.81
N ILE A 192 4.72 10.29 10.20
CA ILE A 192 3.59 11.09 9.69
C ILE A 192 2.97 11.92 10.81
N ARG A 193 2.71 11.28 11.97
CA ARG A 193 2.11 11.96 13.14
C ARG A 193 3.05 13.00 13.75
N LYS A 194 4.35 12.71 13.84
CA LYS A 194 5.39 13.66 14.28
C LYS A 194 5.37 14.95 13.45
N HIS A 195 5.14 14.84 12.14
CA HIS A 195 4.98 16.00 11.25
C HIS A 195 3.57 16.61 11.27
N GLY A 196 2.64 16.11 12.09
CA GLY A 196 1.27 16.61 12.19
C GLY A 196 0.44 16.36 10.92
N ARG A 197 0.80 15.35 10.13
CA ARG A 197 0.09 14.98 8.89
C ARG A 197 -0.96 13.91 9.15
N LYS A 198 -1.90 13.76 8.20
CA LYS A 198 -2.92 12.72 8.26
C LYS A 198 -2.48 11.48 7.50
N VAL A 199 -3.08 10.34 7.85
CA VAL A 199 -2.77 9.03 7.26
C VAL A 199 -3.94 8.57 6.41
N ILE A 200 -3.65 7.99 5.25
CA ILE A 200 -4.54 7.08 4.54
C ILE A 200 -3.88 5.70 4.59
N ILE A 201 -4.64 4.69 4.98
CA ILE A 201 -4.13 3.33 5.07
C ILE A 201 -4.50 2.58 3.81
N MET A 202 -3.50 2.10 3.07
CA MET A 202 -3.65 1.12 2.02
C MET A 202 -3.18 -0.26 2.50
N GLU A 203 -3.45 -1.31 1.74
CA GLU A 203 -3.05 -2.68 2.09
C GLU A 203 -3.61 -3.17 3.45
N ALA A 204 -4.74 -2.64 3.90
CA ALA A 204 -5.33 -3.00 5.20
C ALA A 204 -5.55 -4.52 5.36
N VAL A 205 -5.75 -5.25 4.26
CA VAL A 205 -5.91 -6.71 4.21
C VAL A 205 -4.79 -7.37 3.39
N LYS A 206 -3.65 -6.67 3.18
CA LYS A 206 -2.46 -7.14 2.44
C LYS A 206 -2.83 -7.79 1.10
N GLY A 207 -3.45 -7.02 0.21
CA GLY A 207 -3.87 -7.51 -1.12
C GLY A 207 -4.89 -8.66 -1.09
N GLY A 208 -5.54 -8.92 0.05
CA GLY A 208 -6.45 -10.04 0.29
C GLY A 208 -5.78 -11.24 0.99
N GLY A 209 -4.47 -11.21 1.21
CA GLY A 209 -3.75 -12.28 1.90
C GLY A 209 -4.25 -12.52 3.33
N LEU A 210 -4.59 -11.44 4.04
CA LEU A 210 -5.13 -11.53 5.40
C LEU A 210 -6.64 -11.84 5.46
N ALA A 211 -7.31 -12.04 4.33
CA ALA A 211 -8.68 -12.55 4.28
C ALA A 211 -8.74 -14.08 4.25
N LYS A 212 -7.62 -14.75 3.98
CA LYS A 212 -7.50 -16.22 3.87
C LYS A 212 -6.24 -16.67 4.60
N LEU A 213 -6.35 -16.83 5.90
CA LEU A 213 -5.25 -17.29 6.75
C LEU A 213 -5.15 -18.82 6.76
N PRO A 214 -4.03 -19.40 7.22
CA PRO A 214 -3.95 -20.81 7.57
C PRO A 214 -5.07 -21.20 8.56
N LYS A 215 -5.61 -22.42 8.44
CA LYS A 215 -6.74 -22.89 9.26
C LYS A 215 -6.52 -22.74 10.77
N GLU A 216 -5.29 -22.94 11.20
CA GLU A 216 -4.90 -22.82 12.60
C GLU A 216 -5.00 -21.35 13.06
N ALA A 217 -4.59 -20.40 12.22
CA ALA A 217 -4.72 -18.97 12.50
C ALA A 217 -6.20 -18.51 12.48
N GLU A 218 -6.99 -19.00 11.51
CA GLU A 218 -8.43 -18.74 11.47
C GLU A 218 -9.14 -19.27 12.71
N ALA A 219 -8.76 -20.47 13.18
CA ALA A 219 -9.33 -21.08 14.38
C ALA A 219 -9.10 -20.23 15.63
N VAL A 220 -7.92 -19.62 15.78
CA VAL A 220 -7.62 -18.69 16.90
C VAL A 220 -8.57 -17.49 16.87
N LEU A 221 -8.73 -16.86 15.72
CA LEU A 221 -9.60 -15.69 15.58
C LEU A 221 -11.09 -16.04 15.77
N LYS A 222 -11.54 -17.17 15.24
CA LYS A 222 -12.92 -17.65 15.37
C LYS A 222 -13.26 -18.11 16.78
N ALA A 223 -12.29 -18.49 17.60
CA ALA A 223 -12.51 -18.81 19.00
C ALA A 223 -12.94 -17.58 19.83
N VAL A 224 -12.50 -16.38 19.45
CA VAL A 224 -12.87 -15.13 20.11
C VAL A 224 -14.16 -14.56 19.50
N HIS A 225 -14.22 -14.44 18.15
CA HIS A 225 -15.39 -13.95 17.42
C HIS A 225 -15.73 -14.87 16.25
N HIS A 226 -16.66 -15.80 16.47
CA HIS A 226 -17.06 -16.79 15.47
C HIS A 226 -17.79 -16.18 14.26
N ASP A 227 -18.45 -15.04 14.45
CA ASP A 227 -19.28 -14.31 13.48
C ASP A 227 -18.51 -13.25 12.69
N TRP A 228 -17.31 -12.85 13.12
CA TRP A 228 -16.51 -11.91 12.34
C TRP A 228 -15.87 -12.59 11.13
N SER A 229 -15.85 -11.93 9.97
CA SER A 229 -15.04 -12.37 8.84
C SER A 229 -13.55 -12.31 9.19
N ILE A 230 -12.71 -13.11 8.52
CA ILE A 230 -11.25 -13.06 8.77
C ILE A 230 -10.68 -11.70 8.37
N ALA A 231 -11.15 -11.12 7.24
CA ALA A 231 -10.75 -9.79 6.79
C ALA A 231 -11.07 -8.69 7.81
N SER A 232 -12.21 -8.82 8.54
CA SER A 232 -12.65 -7.81 9.48
C SER A 232 -11.67 -7.53 10.61
N TRP A 233 -10.86 -8.51 11.01
CA TRP A 233 -9.82 -8.33 12.02
C TRP A 233 -8.76 -7.31 11.61
N SER A 234 -8.28 -7.42 10.37
CA SER A 234 -7.29 -6.48 9.81
C SER A 234 -7.90 -5.10 9.56
N VAL A 235 -9.16 -5.04 9.13
CA VAL A 235 -9.87 -3.78 8.95
C VAL A 235 -10.06 -3.06 10.31
N ARG A 236 -10.48 -3.76 11.36
CA ARG A 236 -10.62 -3.21 12.73
C ARG A 236 -9.29 -2.72 13.28
N PHE A 237 -8.20 -3.49 13.11
CA PHE A 237 -6.85 -3.08 13.49
C PHE A 237 -6.43 -1.75 12.84
N SER A 238 -6.79 -1.55 11.58
CA SER A 238 -6.47 -0.32 10.85
C SER A 238 -7.39 0.85 11.25
N LEU A 239 -8.67 0.59 11.51
CA LEU A 239 -9.65 1.61 11.88
C LEU A 239 -9.40 2.22 13.27
N GLU A 240 -8.78 1.49 14.20
CA GLU A 240 -8.45 2.01 15.55
C GLU A 240 -7.34 3.07 15.52
N LYS A 241 -6.56 3.15 14.44
CA LYS A 241 -5.45 4.11 14.36
C LYS A 241 -5.95 5.54 14.37
N GLU A 242 -5.21 6.41 15.06
CA GLU A 242 -5.49 7.84 15.14
C GLU A 242 -5.04 8.58 13.87
N ASP A 243 -5.51 9.80 13.68
CA ASP A 243 -5.15 10.67 12.53
C ASP A 243 -5.40 10.07 11.13
N VAL A 244 -6.19 9.01 11.04
CA VAL A 244 -6.54 8.34 9.79
C VAL A 244 -7.74 9.01 9.13
N ILE A 245 -7.58 9.40 7.85
CA ILE A 245 -8.65 9.91 6.99
C ILE A 245 -9.49 8.75 6.47
N ALA A 246 -8.81 7.74 5.88
CA ALA A 246 -9.46 6.58 5.28
C ALA A 246 -8.62 5.32 5.44
N VAL A 247 -9.28 4.18 5.67
CA VAL A 247 -8.76 2.82 5.56
C VAL A 247 -9.29 2.27 4.24
N LEU A 248 -8.41 2.11 3.26
CA LEU A 248 -8.80 1.67 1.93
C LEU A 248 -9.01 0.15 1.90
N SER A 249 -10.11 -0.26 1.33
CA SER A 249 -10.37 -1.65 1.00
C SER A 249 -10.67 -1.79 -0.49
N GLY A 250 -9.90 -2.64 -1.17
CA GLY A 250 -10.16 -3.07 -2.55
C GLY A 250 -11.20 -4.18 -2.52
N MET A 251 -12.43 -3.85 -2.87
CA MET A 251 -13.57 -4.76 -2.86
C MET A 251 -13.96 -5.10 -4.30
N SER A 252 -14.21 -6.37 -4.58
CA SER A 252 -14.57 -6.89 -5.91
C SER A 252 -15.99 -7.44 -6.00
N THR A 253 -16.71 -7.48 -4.87
CA THR A 253 -18.11 -7.97 -4.80
C THR A 253 -18.94 -7.14 -3.84
N LEU A 254 -20.25 -7.10 -4.05
CA LEU A 254 -21.19 -6.46 -3.13
C LEU A 254 -21.12 -7.07 -1.73
N GLU A 255 -20.89 -8.37 -1.60
CA GLU A 255 -20.75 -9.04 -0.30
C GLU A 255 -19.58 -8.47 0.50
N GLN A 256 -18.44 -8.22 -0.14
CA GLN A 256 -17.28 -7.59 0.52
C GLN A 256 -17.59 -6.15 0.97
N VAL A 257 -18.35 -5.39 0.18
CA VAL A 257 -18.78 -4.04 0.57
C VAL A 257 -19.66 -4.09 1.80
N LEU A 258 -20.64 -5.01 1.83
CA LEU A 258 -21.56 -5.16 2.97
C LEU A 258 -20.83 -5.63 4.23
N ASP A 259 -19.88 -6.56 4.13
CA ASP A 259 -19.07 -7.04 5.24
C ASP A 259 -18.17 -5.91 5.81
N ASN A 260 -17.46 -5.20 4.94
CA ASN A 260 -16.56 -4.13 5.35
C ASN A 260 -17.30 -2.91 5.92
N THR A 261 -18.44 -2.53 5.36
CA THR A 261 -19.25 -1.42 5.89
C THR A 261 -19.91 -1.78 7.21
N LYS A 262 -20.38 -3.01 7.37
CA LYS A 262 -20.83 -3.54 8.67
C LYS A 262 -19.69 -3.51 9.69
N THR A 263 -18.54 -4.08 9.33
CA THR A 263 -17.34 -4.06 10.20
C THR A 263 -17.00 -2.65 10.65
N ALA A 264 -16.91 -1.70 9.71
CA ALA A 264 -16.54 -0.33 10.03
C ALA A 264 -17.60 0.45 10.82
N ASN A 265 -18.89 0.09 10.70
CA ASN A 265 -19.96 0.66 11.51
C ASN A 265 -19.96 0.13 12.95
N GLU A 266 -19.53 -1.11 13.16
CA GLU A 266 -19.49 -1.82 14.44
C GLU A 266 -18.09 -1.80 15.11
N ALA A 267 -17.07 -1.23 14.43
CA ALA A 267 -15.71 -1.24 14.93
C ALA A 267 -15.54 -0.39 16.19
N GLU A 268 -15.06 -1.05 17.22
CA GLU A 268 -14.50 -0.44 18.45
C GLU A 268 -13.01 -0.80 18.52
N PRO A 269 -12.20 -0.09 19.28
CA PRO A 269 -10.81 -0.47 19.51
C PRO A 269 -10.70 -1.91 20.02
N LEU A 270 -9.78 -2.69 19.47
CA LEU A 270 -9.57 -4.07 19.88
C LEU A 270 -9.16 -4.13 21.36
N ASN A 271 -9.83 -4.99 22.13
CA ASN A 271 -9.49 -5.26 23.53
C ASN A 271 -8.25 -6.18 23.64
N ASP A 272 -7.78 -6.45 24.85
CA ASP A 272 -6.54 -7.20 25.08
C ASP A 272 -6.64 -8.66 24.59
N GLU A 273 -7.81 -9.31 24.71
CA GLU A 273 -8.05 -10.68 24.21
C GLU A 273 -8.02 -10.71 22.68
N GLU A 274 -8.66 -9.76 22.04
CA GLU A 274 -8.69 -9.59 20.58
C GLU A 274 -7.29 -9.30 20.03
N LYS A 275 -6.52 -8.41 20.68
CA LYS A 275 -5.13 -8.11 20.32
C LYS A 275 -4.23 -9.35 20.44
N ALA A 276 -4.39 -10.10 21.52
CA ALA A 276 -3.62 -11.34 21.74
C ALA A 276 -3.96 -12.41 20.68
N ALA A 277 -5.25 -12.58 20.34
CA ALA A 277 -5.69 -13.49 19.29
C ALA A 277 -5.14 -13.10 17.91
N LEU A 278 -5.20 -11.80 17.58
CA LEU A 278 -4.66 -11.29 16.32
C LEU A 278 -3.14 -11.47 16.23
N ALA A 279 -2.40 -11.19 17.29
CA ALA A 279 -0.96 -11.40 17.36
C ALA A 279 -0.59 -12.88 17.18
N GLU A 280 -1.31 -13.80 17.82
CA GLU A 280 -1.10 -15.25 17.65
C GLU A 280 -1.44 -15.71 16.22
N ALA A 281 -2.52 -15.21 15.63
CA ALA A 281 -2.86 -15.51 14.23
C ALA A 281 -1.76 -15.03 13.27
N MET A 282 -1.20 -13.84 13.47
CA MET A 282 -0.09 -13.33 12.65
C MET A 282 1.20 -14.14 12.87
N ARG A 283 1.47 -14.60 14.10
CA ARG A 283 2.58 -15.50 14.36
C ARG A 283 2.43 -16.82 13.56
N ILE A 284 1.26 -17.44 13.60
CA ILE A 284 0.98 -18.68 12.84
C ILE A 284 1.08 -18.41 11.33
N TYR A 285 0.59 -17.28 10.86
CA TYR A 285 0.69 -16.89 9.45
C TYR A 285 2.14 -16.82 8.98
N ARG A 286 3.02 -16.13 9.70
CA ARG A 286 4.46 -16.04 9.40
C ARG A 286 5.15 -17.40 9.47
N GLU A 287 4.79 -18.26 10.45
CA GLU A 287 5.35 -19.63 10.57
C GLU A 287 4.84 -20.59 9.48
N SER A 288 3.81 -20.25 8.74
CA SER A 288 3.32 -21.04 7.59
C SER A 288 4.10 -20.79 6.30
N ALA A 289 4.95 -19.77 6.27
CA ALA A 289 5.77 -19.44 5.12
C ALA A 289 6.87 -20.51 4.86
N PRO A 290 7.38 -20.60 3.62
CA PRO A 290 8.37 -21.61 3.24
C PRO A 290 9.64 -21.60 4.09
N ILE A 291 10.12 -20.44 4.50
CA ILE A 291 11.15 -20.30 5.54
C ILE A 291 10.46 -19.72 6.77
N LYS A 292 10.43 -20.51 7.84
CA LYS A 292 9.76 -20.11 9.07
C LYS A 292 10.45 -18.92 9.73
N GLN A 293 9.69 -18.06 10.39
CA GLN A 293 10.25 -16.90 11.11
C GLN A 293 11.30 -17.35 12.16
N SER A 294 11.04 -18.43 12.88
CA SER A 294 11.97 -19.02 13.84
C SER A 294 13.30 -19.49 13.23
N GLU A 295 13.32 -19.80 11.94
CA GLU A 295 14.56 -20.11 11.22
C GLU A 295 15.27 -18.84 10.76
N ILE A 296 14.53 -17.87 10.22
CA ILE A 296 15.05 -16.56 9.81
C ILE A 296 15.73 -15.86 10.98
N ASP A 297 15.16 -15.93 12.17
CA ASP A 297 15.68 -15.30 13.39
C ASP A 297 17.10 -15.75 13.77
N LYS A 298 17.56 -16.92 13.31
CA LYS A 298 18.95 -17.41 13.52
C LYS A 298 19.99 -16.56 12.78
N TYR A 299 19.57 -15.80 11.78
CA TYR A 299 20.44 -14.98 10.93
C TYR A 299 20.43 -13.49 11.32
N LYS A 300 19.90 -13.14 12.50
CA LYS A 300 19.92 -11.77 13.02
C LYS A 300 21.33 -11.22 13.08
N GLY A 301 21.49 -9.99 12.60
CA GLY A 301 22.76 -9.29 12.54
C GLY A 301 23.62 -9.57 11.31
N LEU A 302 23.25 -10.54 10.45
CA LEU A 302 23.90 -10.75 9.17
C LEU A 302 23.37 -9.75 8.14
N MET A 303 24.26 -9.29 7.28
CA MET A 303 23.97 -8.34 6.21
C MET A 303 24.33 -8.97 4.86
N TYR A 304 23.65 -8.54 3.81
CA TYR A 304 23.98 -8.81 2.43
C TYR A 304 23.80 -7.49 1.65
N HIS A 305 24.88 -6.95 1.10
CA HIS A 305 24.89 -5.63 0.46
C HIS A 305 24.18 -4.55 1.29
N GLY A 306 24.55 -4.44 2.57
CA GLY A 306 23.98 -3.43 3.47
C GLY A 306 22.52 -3.65 3.89
N VAL A 307 21.84 -4.70 3.40
CA VAL A 307 20.47 -5.06 3.79
C VAL A 307 20.48 -6.26 4.75
N PRO A 308 19.68 -6.23 5.85
CA PRO A 308 19.61 -7.37 6.78
C PRO A 308 19.14 -8.64 6.07
N VAL A 309 19.87 -9.74 6.29
CA VAL A 309 19.50 -11.06 5.74
C VAL A 309 18.13 -11.51 6.23
N THR A 310 17.77 -11.20 7.47
CA THR A 310 16.43 -11.48 8.03
C THR A 310 15.33 -10.82 7.21
N THR A 311 15.52 -9.57 6.82
CA THR A 311 14.58 -8.79 5.98
C THR A 311 14.42 -9.40 4.59
N ILE A 312 15.54 -9.81 3.95
CA ILE A 312 15.53 -10.45 2.63
C ILE A 312 14.76 -11.78 2.66
N LEU A 313 15.08 -12.64 3.64
CA LEU A 313 14.45 -13.96 3.76
C LEU A 313 12.97 -13.86 4.17
N GLN A 314 12.62 -12.88 4.99
CA GLN A 314 11.24 -12.61 5.38
C GLN A 314 10.41 -12.15 4.17
N ALA A 315 10.90 -11.17 3.40
CA ALA A 315 10.23 -10.72 2.17
C ALA A 315 10.02 -11.88 1.19
N TYR A 316 11.07 -12.63 0.90
CA TYR A 316 11.01 -13.81 0.02
C TYR A 316 9.96 -14.83 0.48
N SER A 317 9.88 -15.12 1.79
CA SER A 317 8.95 -16.09 2.35
C SER A 317 7.51 -15.59 2.34
N ILE A 318 7.28 -14.34 2.76
CA ILE A 318 5.94 -13.76 2.83
C ILE A 318 5.35 -13.58 1.42
N CYS A 319 6.13 -13.13 0.44
CA CYS A 319 5.65 -13.01 -0.94
C CYS A 319 5.09 -14.33 -1.48
N GLN A 320 5.69 -15.47 -1.15
CA GLN A 320 5.27 -16.77 -1.66
C GLN A 320 3.95 -17.29 -1.08
N ILE A 321 3.48 -16.76 0.03
CA ILE A 321 2.17 -17.11 0.62
C ILE A 321 1.08 -16.07 0.32
N GLN A 322 1.40 -15.04 -0.46
CA GLN A 322 0.39 -14.08 -0.95
C GLN A 322 -0.46 -14.71 -2.07
N PRO A 323 -1.73 -14.26 -2.25
CA PRO A 323 -2.59 -14.70 -3.34
C PRO A 323 -1.99 -14.48 -4.73
N ASP A 324 -1.25 -13.40 -4.89
CA ASP A 324 -0.48 -13.05 -6.09
C ASP A 324 0.97 -12.70 -5.67
N PRO A 325 1.87 -13.69 -5.67
CA PRO A 325 3.26 -13.48 -5.24
C PRO A 325 4.01 -12.42 -6.04
N GLY A 326 3.73 -12.30 -7.35
CA GLY A 326 4.36 -11.32 -8.24
C GLY A 326 3.85 -9.90 -8.03
N PHE A 327 2.75 -9.71 -7.32
CA PHE A 327 2.13 -8.42 -7.04
C PHE A 327 2.19 -8.05 -5.54
N SER A 328 3.15 -8.57 -4.82
CA SER A 328 3.34 -8.24 -3.41
C SER A 328 4.14 -6.95 -3.25
N ASP A 329 3.68 -6.04 -2.38
CA ASP A 329 4.39 -4.80 -2.05
C ASP A 329 5.78 -5.06 -1.44
N ASP A 330 5.97 -6.20 -0.77
CA ASP A 330 7.25 -6.58 -0.18
C ASP A 330 8.40 -6.57 -1.23
N ASN A 331 8.11 -6.89 -2.49
CA ASN A 331 9.09 -6.80 -3.59
C ASN A 331 9.56 -5.35 -3.85
N ASN A 332 8.63 -4.40 -3.82
CA ASN A 332 8.93 -2.98 -4.00
C ASN A 332 9.71 -2.41 -2.81
N TYR A 333 9.34 -2.78 -1.60
CA TYR A 333 10.10 -2.39 -0.40
C TYR A 333 11.53 -2.95 -0.43
N MET A 334 11.73 -4.17 -0.93
CA MET A 334 13.07 -4.75 -1.08
C MET A 334 13.91 -3.97 -2.09
N LYS A 335 13.33 -3.55 -3.22
CA LYS A 335 13.99 -2.66 -4.19
C LYS A 335 14.48 -1.37 -3.52
N ASN A 336 13.65 -0.76 -2.70
CA ASN A 336 14.00 0.46 -1.97
C ASN A 336 15.08 0.21 -0.92
N ALA A 337 15.03 -0.90 -0.18
CA ALA A 337 16.02 -1.23 0.83
C ALA A 337 17.43 -1.36 0.21
N PHE A 338 17.56 -2.03 -0.93
CA PHE A 338 18.84 -2.10 -1.65
C PHE A 338 19.26 -0.74 -2.23
N ALA A 339 18.33 0.01 -2.81
CA ALA A 339 18.63 1.35 -3.34
C ALA A 339 19.15 2.30 -2.24
N GLU A 340 18.55 2.27 -1.06
CA GLU A 340 19.01 3.09 0.09
C GLU A 340 20.34 2.64 0.65
N ALA A 341 20.60 1.32 0.70
CA ALA A 341 21.84 0.79 1.24
C ALA A 341 23.05 1.09 0.35
N GLU A 342 22.90 0.92 -0.98
CA GLU A 342 24.02 1.01 -1.94
C GLU A 342 23.76 1.97 -3.11
N PHE A 343 22.59 2.62 -3.18
CA PHE A 343 22.14 3.36 -4.36
C PHE A 343 22.23 2.53 -5.64
N THR A 344 21.84 1.26 -5.55
CA THR A 344 21.93 0.31 -6.67
C THR A 344 20.60 -0.34 -6.97
N ASP A 345 20.35 -0.62 -8.25
CA ASP A 345 19.17 -1.37 -8.68
C ASP A 345 19.49 -2.88 -8.62
N PHE A 346 19.05 -3.55 -7.55
CA PHE A 346 19.32 -4.98 -7.33
C PHE A 346 18.71 -5.89 -8.43
N ARG A 347 17.73 -5.41 -9.18
CA ARG A 347 17.15 -6.12 -10.34
C ARG A 347 18.14 -6.31 -11.47
N LYS A 348 19.21 -5.53 -11.51
CA LYS A 348 20.31 -5.65 -12.48
C LYS A 348 21.39 -6.65 -12.06
N GLY A 349 21.19 -7.31 -10.93
CA GLY A 349 22.13 -8.21 -10.31
C GLY A 349 23.13 -7.51 -9.38
N LEU A 350 23.52 -8.22 -8.33
CA LEU A 350 24.50 -7.76 -7.35
C LEU A 350 25.81 -8.53 -7.51
N SER A 351 26.95 -7.94 -7.10
CA SER A 351 28.21 -8.66 -6.99
C SER A 351 28.10 -9.75 -5.91
N LYS A 352 28.99 -10.75 -6.00
CA LYS A 352 28.99 -11.82 -4.98
C LYS A 352 29.49 -11.29 -3.65
N GLU A 353 28.71 -11.54 -2.60
CA GLU A 353 29.07 -11.31 -1.21
C GLU A 353 28.81 -12.61 -0.42
N THR A 354 29.78 -13.06 0.36
CA THR A 354 29.65 -14.31 1.14
C THR A 354 28.95 -14.03 2.45
N VAL A 355 27.93 -14.83 2.76
CA VAL A 355 27.18 -14.77 4.02
C VAL A 355 27.37 -16.06 4.80
N VAL A 356 27.97 -15.97 5.99
CA VAL A 356 28.23 -17.11 6.86
C VAL A 356 27.42 -16.94 8.15
N ALA A 357 26.63 -17.94 8.47
CA ALA A 357 25.83 -17.98 9.70
C ALA A 357 26.72 -18.10 10.96
N PRO A 358 26.22 -17.76 12.17
CA PRO A 358 27.00 -17.82 13.40
C PRO A 358 27.57 -19.21 13.76
N ASP A 359 26.96 -20.27 13.25
CA ASP A 359 27.41 -21.66 13.42
C ASP A 359 28.46 -22.09 12.38
N GLY A 360 28.88 -21.18 11.48
CA GLY A 360 29.85 -21.44 10.42
C GLY A 360 29.24 -21.94 9.11
N THR A 361 27.93 -22.10 9.01
CA THR A 361 27.25 -22.53 7.78
C THR A 361 27.28 -21.41 6.73
N ASP A 362 27.74 -21.73 5.53
CA ASP A 362 27.63 -20.82 4.36
C ASP A 362 26.18 -20.84 3.84
N ILE A 363 25.50 -19.69 3.98
CA ILE A 363 24.11 -19.48 3.53
C ILE A 363 24.01 -18.56 2.32
N THR A 364 25.14 -18.24 1.68
CA THR A 364 25.20 -17.36 0.50
C THR A 364 24.21 -17.79 -0.57
N GLY A 365 24.19 -19.09 -0.91
CA GLY A 365 23.27 -19.61 -1.92
C GLY A 365 21.78 -19.48 -1.57
N LEU A 366 21.42 -19.51 -0.27
CA LEU A 366 20.04 -19.26 0.18
C LEU A 366 19.67 -17.78 -0.02
N VAL A 367 20.57 -16.87 0.37
CA VAL A 367 20.36 -15.42 0.23
C VAL A 367 20.30 -15.01 -1.23
N GLU A 368 21.24 -15.47 -2.07
CA GLU A 368 21.24 -15.22 -3.51
C GLU A 368 19.96 -15.73 -4.20
N LYS A 369 19.47 -16.92 -3.82
CA LYS A 369 18.20 -17.45 -4.32
C LYS A 369 17.02 -16.53 -3.98
N ALA A 370 16.95 -16.06 -2.75
CA ALA A 370 15.89 -15.16 -2.30
C ALA A 370 15.94 -13.81 -3.05
N VAL A 371 17.13 -13.21 -3.16
CA VAL A 371 17.35 -11.94 -3.88
C VAL A 371 16.98 -12.06 -5.35
N ASN A 372 17.45 -13.11 -6.04
CA ASN A 372 17.15 -13.30 -7.45
C ASN A 372 15.64 -13.46 -7.69
N TRP A 373 14.97 -14.26 -6.86
CA TRP A 373 13.52 -14.42 -6.96
C TRP A 373 12.77 -13.09 -6.75
N LEU A 374 13.17 -12.32 -5.73
CA LEU A 374 12.57 -11.00 -5.45
C LEU A 374 12.83 -10.02 -6.61
N ALA A 375 14.03 -10.08 -7.23
CA ALA A 375 14.37 -9.24 -8.37
C ALA A 375 13.53 -9.56 -9.62
N GLU A 376 13.26 -10.85 -9.86
CA GLU A 376 12.43 -11.32 -10.99
C GLU A 376 10.95 -10.91 -10.86
N HIS A 377 10.47 -10.64 -9.64
CA HIS A 377 9.07 -10.35 -9.34
C HIS A 377 8.86 -8.89 -8.90
N SER A 378 9.87 -8.04 -8.89
CA SER A 378 9.71 -6.62 -8.51
C SER A 378 9.40 -5.74 -9.72
N PHE A 379 8.54 -4.73 -9.52
CA PHE A 379 8.14 -3.76 -10.55
C PHE A 379 9.23 -2.73 -10.84
#